data_ab87f8ae7a77aedfb2389c0194a12a2e
#
_entry.id   ab87f8ae7a77aedfb2389c0194a12a2e
#
_cell.length_a   1.000
_cell.length_b   1.000
_cell.length_c   1.000
_cell.angle_alpha   90.00
_cell.angle_beta   90.00
_cell.angle_gamma   90.00
#
_symmetry.space_group_name_H-M   'P 1'
#
loop_
_entity.id
_entity.type
_entity.pdbx_description
1 polymer ?
#
loop_
_entity_poly.entity_id
_entity_poly.type
_entity_poly.pdbx_seq_one_letter_code
_entity_poly.pdbx_strand_id
1 'polypeptide(L)'
;MYNAFFSLKESPFNLSPDPSFLYRSVQHEEALANLIYGVQSRKGFIVLSGEVGTGKSTMLECLRNFLAAQQVDFAYIFNSRLTVNQFFDMIAYDFDLRCNRGSKTDILFALNEYLIYRNSAGRTTALIVDEAQNLDWEILEEIRLLGNLETPRGKLLQIILAGQPELDRKLDAPDYRQLKQRVALRCSLYPFKEDETIEYIHTRLAKAGMKEQTVFPPELLSEIHYRTQGIPRVINAVCDNVMLTAFASETKVATMDFLDEVTTDLRLEWPGRRPYRPHTDFSDGAGHHEPQYSRGK
;
A
#
# COMPACT_ATOMS: atom_id res chain seq x y z
N MET A 1 -8.08 -2.30 -22.91
CA MET A 1 -7.71 -2.36 -24.32
C MET A 1 -7.19 -3.75 -24.69
N TYR A 2 -6.18 -4.30 -24.04
CA TYR A 2 -5.60 -5.62 -24.34
C TYR A 2 -6.41 -6.83 -23.82
N ASN A 3 -7.41 -6.62 -22.95
CA ASN A 3 -8.16 -7.71 -22.32
C ASN A 3 -8.78 -8.68 -23.34
N ALA A 4 -9.42 -8.15 -24.39
CA ALA A 4 -10.03 -8.99 -25.44
C ALA A 4 -8.97 -9.80 -26.22
N PHE A 5 -7.79 -9.20 -26.47
CA PHE A 5 -6.69 -9.86 -27.16
C PHE A 5 -6.16 -11.07 -26.38
N PHE A 6 -6.01 -10.94 -25.05
CA PHE A 6 -5.57 -12.02 -24.18
C PHE A 6 -6.74 -12.87 -23.62
N SER A 7 -7.97 -12.66 -24.10
CA SER A 7 -9.17 -13.39 -23.64
C SER A 7 -9.42 -13.24 -22.13
N LEU A 8 -9.13 -12.06 -21.58
CA LEU A 8 -9.35 -11.71 -20.19
C LEU A 8 -10.73 -11.11 -19.98
N LYS A 9 -11.33 -11.38 -18.82
CA LYS A 9 -12.59 -10.77 -18.37
C LYS A 9 -12.40 -9.37 -17.84
N GLU A 10 -11.25 -9.13 -17.20
CA GLU A 10 -10.86 -7.87 -16.56
C GLU A 10 -9.34 -7.71 -16.55
N SER A 11 -8.85 -6.50 -16.20
CA SER A 11 -7.41 -6.23 -16.17
C SER A 11 -6.76 -6.91 -14.96
N PRO A 12 -5.77 -7.80 -15.16
CA PRO A 12 -5.17 -8.56 -14.07
C PRO A 12 -4.27 -7.73 -13.14
N PHE A 13 -3.68 -6.64 -13.65
CA PHE A 13 -2.63 -5.89 -12.96
C PHE A 13 -3.01 -4.45 -12.60
N ASN A 14 -4.27 -4.22 -12.23
CA ASN A 14 -4.71 -2.92 -11.73
C ASN A 14 -3.89 -2.48 -10.52
N LEU A 15 -3.55 -1.18 -10.46
CA LEU A 15 -2.78 -0.58 -9.37
C LEU A 15 -3.64 -0.22 -8.15
N SER A 16 -4.96 -0.11 -8.33
CA SER A 16 -5.89 0.14 -7.21
C SER A 16 -5.99 -1.07 -6.31
N PRO A 17 -6.07 -0.88 -5.00
CA PRO A 17 -6.33 -1.96 -4.06
C PRO A 17 -7.63 -2.69 -4.40
N ASP A 18 -7.56 -3.99 -4.62
CA ASP A 18 -8.73 -4.83 -4.91
C ASP A 18 -8.62 -6.15 -4.13
N PRO A 19 -9.47 -6.32 -3.09
CA PRO A 19 -9.49 -7.54 -2.29
C PRO A 19 -9.79 -8.81 -3.08
N SER A 20 -10.51 -8.73 -4.22
CA SER A 20 -10.79 -9.88 -5.07
C SER A 20 -9.54 -10.48 -5.71
N PHE A 21 -8.54 -9.62 -5.96
CA PHE A 21 -7.23 -10.00 -6.47
C PHE A 21 -6.18 -10.27 -5.39
N LEU A 22 -6.56 -10.29 -4.12
CA LEU A 22 -5.61 -10.59 -3.05
C LEU A 22 -4.94 -11.95 -3.29
N TYR A 23 -3.63 -11.94 -3.42
CA TYR A 23 -2.81 -13.13 -3.34
C TYR A 23 -2.51 -13.43 -1.88
N ARG A 24 -2.88 -14.62 -1.45
CA ARG A 24 -2.77 -15.04 -0.06
C ARG A 24 -1.43 -15.74 0.20
N SER A 25 -0.32 -14.98 0.19
CA SER A 25 0.92 -15.54 0.69
C SER A 25 0.81 -15.79 2.19
N VAL A 26 1.67 -16.67 2.71
CA VAL A 26 1.68 -17.02 4.15
C VAL A 26 1.74 -15.76 5.03
N GLN A 27 2.61 -14.81 4.68
CA GLN A 27 2.75 -13.55 5.43
C GLN A 27 1.49 -12.67 5.37
N HIS A 28 0.78 -12.63 4.23
CA HIS A 28 -0.45 -11.85 4.12
C HIS A 28 -1.60 -12.48 4.89
N GLU A 29 -1.72 -13.82 4.87
CA GLU A 29 -2.71 -14.54 5.68
C GLU A 29 -2.46 -14.36 7.18
N GLU A 30 -1.20 -14.49 7.61
CA GLU A 30 -0.82 -14.28 8.99
C GLU A 30 -1.07 -12.84 9.45
N ALA A 31 -0.70 -11.85 8.64
CA ALA A 31 -0.95 -10.45 8.95
C ALA A 31 -2.44 -10.15 9.09
N LEU A 32 -3.27 -10.63 8.16
CA LEU A 32 -4.73 -10.43 8.22
C LEU A 32 -5.34 -11.13 9.44
N ALA A 33 -4.92 -12.37 9.73
CA ALA A 33 -5.37 -13.11 10.89
C ALA A 33 -5.01 -12.38 12.20
N ASN A 34 -3.80 -11.84 12.30
CA ASN A 34 -3.35 -11.08 13.45
C ASN A 34 -4.12 -9.76 13.63
N LEU A 35 -4.40 -9.04 12.53
CA LEU A 35 -5.23 -7.83 12.55
C LEU A 35 -6.65 -8.14 13.05
N ILE A 36 -7.29 -9.16 12.48
CA ILE A 36 -8.62 -9.60 12.88
C ILE A 36 -8.64 -10.04 14.34
N TYR A 37 -7.69 -10.90 14.74
CA TYR A 37 -7.57 -11.36 16.11
C TYR A 37 -7.37 -10.21 17.09
N GLY A 38 -6.52 -9.25 16.75
CA GLY A 38 -6.25 -8.09 17.58
C GLY A 38 -7.51 -7.25 17.86
N VAL A 39 -8.34 -7.04 16.83
CA VAL A 39 -9.61 -6.32 16.97
C VAL A 39 -10.63 -7.12 17.77
N GLN A 40 -10.86 -8.39 17.41
CA GLN A 40 -11.84 -9.25 18.08
C GLN A 40 -11.50 -9.52 19.55
N SER A 41 -10.22 -9.72 19.84
CA SER A 41 -9.71 -10.00 21.19
C SER A 41 -9.42 -8.73 22.00
N ARG A 42 -9.80 -7.57 21.49
CA ARG A 42 -9.69 -6.25 22.15
C ARG A 42 -8.29 -5.97 22.68
N LYS A 43 -7.25 -6.21 21.86
CA LYS A 43 -5.85 -6.06 22.24
C LYS A 43 -5.37 -4.61 22.38
N GLY A 44 -6.14 -3.64 21.90
CA GLY A 44 -5.83 -2.22 21.94
C GLY A 44 -5.03 -1.78 20.73
N PHE A 45 -3.70 -1.74 20.82
CA PHE A 45 -2.84 -1.26 19.73
C PHE A 45 -2.28 -2.37 18.86
N ILE A 46 -2.42 -2.19 17.56
CA ILE A 46 -1.91 -3.09 16.53
C ILE A 46 -1.12 -2.25 15.51
N VAL A 47 0.04 -2.69 15.10
CA VAL A 47 0.86 -2.04 14.07
C VAL A 47 0.95 -2.95 12.85
N LEU A 48 0.69 -2.38 11.67
CA LEU A 48 0.94 -3.00 10.37
C LEU A 48 2.01 -2.19 9.63
N SER A 49 3.17 -2.76 9.45
CA SER A 49 4.28 -2.10 8.74
C SER A 49 4.65 -2.83 7.44
N GLY A 50 5.32 -2.15 6.55
CA GLY A 50 5.86 -2.72 5.31
C GLY A 50 6.24 -1.64 4.31
N GLU A 51 7.13 -1.99 3.39
CA GLU A 51 7.59 -1.09 2.32
C GLU A 51 6.44 -0.59 1.45
N VAL A 52 6.69 0.49 0.71
CA VAL A 52 5.73 1.02 -0.27
C VAL A 52 5.41 -0.06 -1.30
N GLY A 53 4.11 -0.29 -1.54
CA GLY A 53 3.67 -1.23 -2.57
C GLY A 53 3.62 -2.71 -2.14
N THR A 54 3.90 -3.05 -0.87
CA THR A 54 3.82 -4.44 -0.36
C THR A 54 2.41 -4.95 -0.09
N GLY A 55 1.38 -4.12 -0.28
CA GLY A 55 -0.02 -4.56 -0.12
C GLY A 55 -0.71 -4.11 1.16
N LYS A 56 -0.13 -3.20 1.96
CA LYS A 56 -0.76 -2.67 3.19
C LYS A 56 -2.18 -2.16 2.96
N SER A 57 -2.39 -1.32 1.96
CA SER A 57 -3.72 -0.75 1.68
C SER A 57 -4.72 -1.83 1.27
N THR A 58 -4.31 -2.85 0.52
CA THR A 58 -5.15 -4.01 0.20
C THR A 58 -5.50 -4.80 1.47
N MET A 59 -4.54 -4.94 2.38
CA MET A 59 -4.75 -5.61 3.67
C MET A 59 -5.74 -4.84 4.55
N LEU A 60 -5.61 -3.51 4.61
CA LEU A 60 -6.56 -2.66 5.33
C LEU A 60 -7.96 -2.73 4.71
N GLU A 61 -8.08 -2.80 3.40
CA GLU A 61 -9.36 -2.96 2.72
C GLU A 61 -10.00 -4.33 3.04
N CYS A 62 -9.22 -5.40 3.05
CA CYS A 62 -9.70 -6.72 3.50
C CYS A 62 -10.16 -6.69 4.95
N LEU A 63 -9.41 -6.02 5.84
CA LEU A 63 -9.81 -5.83 7.23
C LEU A 63 -11.12 -5.05 7.33
N ARG A 64 -11.26 -3.92 6.62
CA ARG A 64 -12.47 -3.09 6.62
C ARG A 64 -13.70 -3.89 6.17
N ASN A 65 -13.58 -4.67 5.11
CA ASN A 65 -14.66 -5.54 4.62
C ASN A 65 -15.05 -6.57 5.68
N PHE A 66 -14.06 -7.18 6.35
CA PHE A 66 -14.32 -8.09 7.45
C PHE A 66 -15.02 -7.40 8.63
N LEU A 67 -14.53 -6.23 9.06
CA LEU A 67 -15.11 -5.46 10.17
C LEU A 67 -16.56 -5.07 9.87
N ALA A 68 -16.85 -4.59 8.65
CA ALA A 68 -18.20 -4.25 8.22
C ALA A 68 -19.14 -5.46 8.27
N ALA A 69 -18.69 -6.64 7.79
CA ALA A 69 -19.46 -7.88 7.85
C ALA A 69 -19.74 -8.35 9.29
N GLN A 70 -18.86 -8.03 10.23
CA GLN A 70 -19.03 -8.32 11.67
C GLN A 70 -19.72 -7.22 12.46
N GLN A 71 -20.23 -6.19 11.79
CA GLN A 71 -20.87 -5.01 12.41
C GLN A 71 -19.97 -4.31 13.45
N VAL A 72 -18.66 -4.32 13.22
CA VAL A 72 -17.68 -3.53 13.96
C VAL A 72 -17.65 -2.14 13.33
N ASP A 73 -17.96 -1.10 14.10
CA ASP A 73 -17.82 0.27 13.63
C ASP A 73 -16.35 0.68 13.62
N PHE A 74 -15.94 1.38 12.57
CA PHE A 74 -14.57 1.87 12.48
C PHE A 74 -14.49 3.27 11.86
N ALA A 75 -13.53 4.05 12.36
CA ALA A 75 -13.06 5.27 11.70
C ALA A 75 -11.81 4.96 10.89
N TYR A 76 -11.66 5.56 9.69
CA TYR A 76 -10.52 5.35 8.79
C TYR A 76 -9.86 6.68 8.43
N ILE A 77 -8.72 6.95 9.05
CA ILE A 77 -7.92 8.14 8.81
C ILE A 77 -6.86 7.82 7.75
N PHE A 78 -7.09 8.32 6.53
CA PHE A 78 -6.19 8.12 5.39
C PHE A 78 -5.24 9.29 5.12
N ASN A 79 -5.54 10.46 5.67
CA ASN A 79 -4.68 11.64 5.59
C ASN A 79 -3.93 11.81 6.90
N SER A 80 -2.62 11.61 6.87
CA SER A 80 -1.76 11.67 8.05
C SER A 80 -1.08 13.03 8.28
N ARG A 81 -1.34 14.03 7.42
CA ARG A 81 -0.86 15.41 7.59
C ARG A 81 -1.99 16.29 8.10
N LEU A 82 -2.34 16.11 9.36
CA LEU A 82 -3.47 16.77 10.02
C LEU A 82 -2.96 17.55 11.23
N THR A 83 -3.68 18.60 11.61
CA THR A 83 -3.59 19.14 12.96
C THR A 83 -4.35 18.24 13.93
N VAL A 84 -4.09 18.37 15.23
CA VAL A 84 -4.83 17.62 16.27
C VAL A 84 -6.34 17.82 16.16
N ASN A 85 -6.80 19.04 15.92
CA ASN A 85 -8.23 19.32 15.77
C ASN A 85 -8.81 18.61 14.54
N GLN A 86 -8.15 18.68 13.39
CA GLN A 86 -8.59 17.98 12.18
C GLN A 86 -8.64 16.46 12.37
N PHE A 87 -7.69 15.90 13.12
CA PHE A 87 -7.68 14.47 13.44
C PHE A 87 -8.95 14.09 14.24
N PHE A 88 -9.30 14.85 15.26
CA PHE A 88 -10.51 14.61 16.05
C PHE A 88 -11.79 14.86 15.25
N ASP A 89 -11.81 15.88 14.39
CA ASP A 89 -12.96 16.16 13.50
C ASP A 89 -13.23 15.00 12.54
N MET A 90 -12.17 14.36 12.00
CA MET A 90 -12.33 13.17 11.17
C MET A 90 -12.89 11.97 11.95
N ILE A 91 -12.39 11.74 13.16
CA ILE A 91 -12.94 10.70 14.05
C ILE A 91 -14.42 10.96 14.31
N ALA A 92 -14.79 12.21 14.65
CA ALA A 92 -16.17 12.59 14.89
C ALA A 92 -17.06 12.42 13.66
N TYR A 93 -16.49 12.66 12.47
CA TYR A 93 -17.20 12.47 11.20
C TYR A 93 -17.49 10.99 10.94
N ASP A 94 -16.46 10.14 11.01
CA ASP A 94 -16.58 8.73 10.66
C ASP A 94 -17.48 7.94 11.63
N PHE A 95 -17.48 8.30 12.91
CA PHE A 95 -18.38 7.69 13.91
C PHE A 95 -19.74 8.39 14.00
N ASP A 96 -20.02 9.39 13.15
CA ASP A 96 -21.25 10.19 13.17
C ASP A 96 -21.58 10.73 14.59
N LEU A 97 -20.55 11.25 15.28
CA LEU A 97 -20.73 11.77 16.64
C LEU A 97 -21.53 13.08 16.62
N ARG A 98 -22.54 13.17 17.50
CA ARG A 98 -23.35 14.38 17.71
C ARG A 98 -22.66 15.30 18.70
N CYS A 99 -21.76 16.14 18.21
CA CYS A 99 -20.98 17.08 19.04
C CYS A 99 -20.64 18.34 18.25
N ASN A 100 -20.13 19.35 18.94
CA ASN A 100 -19.55 20.53 18.30
C ASN A 100 -18.21 20.15 17.67
N ARG A 101 -18.18 19.99 16.34
CA ARG A 101 -16.95 19.78 15.59
C ARG A 101 -16.11 21.05 15.68
N GLY A 102 -14.80 20.88 15.85
CA GLY A 102 -13.86 21.97 16.14
C GLY A 102 -13.57 22.15 17.64
N SER A 103 -14.33 21.50 18.54
CA SER A 103 -14.03 21.42 19.97
C SER A 103 -13.53 20.02 20.31
N LYS A 104 -12.21 19.86 20.49
CA LYS A 104 -11.61 18.59 20.91
C LYS A 104 -12.29 18.01 22.16
N THR A 105 -12.61 18.87 23.13
CA THR A 105 -13.24 18.45 24.39
C THR A 105 -14.61 17.84 24.14
N ASP A 106 -15.44 18.49 23.32
CA ASP A 106 -16.79 17.99 23.03
C ASP A 106 -16.73 16.67 22.25
N ILE A 107 -15.76 16.56 21.33
CA ILE A 107 -15.53 15.31 20.58
C ILE A 107 -15.09 14.18 21.52
N LEU A 108 -14.18 14.43 22.45
CA LEU A 108 -13.73 13.43 23.41
C LEU A 108 -14.84 12.93 24.32
N PHE A 109 -15.72 13.82 24.80
CA PHE A 109 -16.90 13.41 25.59
C PHE A 109 -17.86 12.57 24.75
N ALA A 110 -18.23 13.03 23.55
CA ALA A 110 -19.12 12.30 22.66
C ALA A 110 -18.53 10.93 22.25
N LEU A 111 -17.23 10.88 21.97
CA LEU A 111 -16.53 9.63 21.65
C LEU A 111 -16.56 8.66 22.82
N ASN A 112 -16.30 9.13 24.05
CA ASN A 112 -16.32 8.28 25.22
C ASN A 112 -17.73 7.69 25.46
N GLU A 113 -18.78 8.51 25.39
CA GLU A 113 -20.17 8.05 25.52
C GLU A 113 -20.52 7.03 24.42
N TYR A 114 -20.14 7.32 23.19
CA TYR A 114 -20.34 6.42 22.06
C TYR A 114 -19.66 5.07 22.29
N LEU A 115 -18.39 5.04 22.68
CA LEU A 115 -17.64 3.82 22.94
C LEU A 115 -18.22 3.00 24.08
N ILE A 116 -18.67 3.64 25.16
CA ILE A 116 -19.35 2.98 26.27
C ILE A 116 -20.67 2.35 25.80
N TYR A 117 -21.47 3.09 25.03
CA TYR A 117 -22.70 2.57 24.46
C TYR A 117 -22.44 1.35 23.57
N ARG A 118 -21.48 1.42 22.66
CA ARG A 118 -21.11 0.30 21.78
C ARG A 118 -20.66 -0.92 22.58
N ASN A 119 -19.81 -0.70 23.57
CA ASN A 119 -19.32 -1.76 24.44
C ASN A 119 -20.43 -2.43 25.25
N SER A 120 -21.41 -1.66 25.75
CA SER A 120 -22.56 -2.20 26.49
C SER A 120 -23.44 -3.09 25.60
N ALA A 121 -23.50 -2.80 24.30
CA ALA A 121 -24.15 -3.62 23.29
C ALA A 121 -23.30 -4.84 22.84
N GLY A 122 -22.15 -5.09 23.48
CA GLY A 122 -21.23 -6.18 23.13
C GLY A 122 -20.41 -5.92 21.83
N ARG A 123 -20.52 -4.72 21.25
CA ARG A 123 -19.88 -4.37 19.98
C ARG A 123 -18.48 -3.81 20.18
N THR A 124 -17.60 -4.08 19.24
CA THR A 124 -16.24 -3.55 19.21
C THR A 124 -16.18 -2.34 18.28
N THR A 125 -15.27 -1.41 18.58
CA THR A 125 -15.02 -0.21 17.77
C THR A 125 -13.55 -0.13 17.44
N ALA A 126 -13.21 0.28 16.21
CA ALA A 126 -11.83 0.37 15.75
C ALA A 126 -11.51 1.77 15.18
N LEU A 127 -10.27 2.18 15.32
CA LEU A 127 -9.69 3.35 14.66
C LEU A 127 -8.52 2.84 13.79
N ILE A 128 -8.62 3.03 12.49
CA ILE A 128 -7.58 2.66 11.54
C ILE A 128 -6.92 3.94 11.05
N VAL A 129 -5.61 4.03 11.21
CA VAL A 129 -4.81 5.18 10.76
C VAL A 129 -3.79 4.68 9.74
N ASP A 130 -3.97 5.07 8.49
CA ASP A 130 -3.04 4.74 7.40
C ASP A 130 -1.95 5.80 7.27
N GLU A 131 -0.81 5.43 6.67
CA GLU A 131 0.39 6.28 6.51
C GLU A 131 0.85 6.92 7.85
N ALA A 132 0.72 6.19 8.95
CA ALA A 132 0.96 6.68 10.32
C ALA A 132 2.41 7.13 10.58
N GLN A 133 3.39 6.77 9.74
CA GLN A 133 4.75 7.31 9.82
C GLN A 133 4.80 8.83 9.61
N ASN A 134 3.81 9.40 8.93
CA ASN A 134 3.73 10.84 8.67
C ASN A 134 3.09 11.65 9.81
N LEU A 135 2.49 10.98 10.82
CA LEU A 135 1.88 11.66 11.95
C LEU A 135 2.91 12.38 12.79
N ASP A 136 2.60 13.60 13.21
CA ASP A 136 3.42 14.34 14.15
C ASP A 136 3.33 13.75 15.55
N TRP A 137 4.32 14.09 16.42
CA TRP A 137 4.37 13.66 17.81
C TRP A 137 3.04 13.93 18.54
N GLU A 138 2.48 15.12 18.36
CA GLU A 138 1.26 15.56 19.05
C GLU A 138 0.10 14.61 18.76
N ILE A 139 -0.08 14.19 17.50
CA ILE A 139 -1.17 13.27 17.11
C ILE A 139 -0.91 11.86 17.66
N LEU A 140 0.32 11.38 17.61
CA LEU A 140 0.66 10.07 18.18
C LEU A 140 0.46 10.03 19.69
N GLU A 141 0.70 11.15 20.40
CA GLU A 141 0.39 11.28 21.82
C GLU A 141 -1.13 11.26 22.08
N GLU A 142 -1.92 11.95 21.26
CA GLU A 142 -3.39 11.88 21.33
C GLU A 142 -3.90 10.45 21.09
N ILE A 143 -3.37 9.78 20.10
CA ILE A 143 -3.69 8.36 19.82
C ILE A 143 -3.35 7.49 21.03
N ARG A 144 -2.18 7.73 21.67
CA ARG A 144 -1.82 7.04 22.91
C ARG A 144 -2.82 7.27 24.02
N LEU A 145 -3.30 8.52 24.17
CA LEU A 145 -4.29 8.90 25.17
C LEU A 145 -5.67 8.26 24.89
N LEU A 146 -6.09 8.19 23.62
CA LEU A 146 -7.31 7.46 23.22
C LEU A 146 -7.25 5.98 23.63
N GLY A 147 -6.07 5.38 23.60
CA GLY A 147 -5.86 4.00 24.09
C GLY A 147 -6.05 3.81 25.59
N ASN A 148 -6.28 4.88 26.39
CA ASN A 148 -6.66 4.80 27.80
C ASN A 148 -8.17 4.60 28.00
N LEU A 149 -8.96 4.73 26.93
CA LEU A 149 -10.41 4.50 27.04
C LEU A 149 -10.65 2.99 27.22
N GLU A 150 -10.90 2.61 28.46
CA GLU A 150 -11.04 1.20 28.84
C GLU A 150 -12.07 1.00 29.96
N THR A 151 -12.50 -0.24 30.08
CA THR A 151 -13.30 -0.73 31.20
C THR A 151 -12.54 -1.86 31.90
N PRO A 152 -13.00 -2.33 33.06
CA PRO A 152 -12.40 -3.53 33.68
C PRO A 152 -12.41 -4.79 32.79
N ARG A 153 -13.21 -4.77 31.71
CA ARG A 153 -13.35 -5.90 30.77
C ARG A 153 -12.48 -5.78 29.52
N GLY A 154 -11.80 -4.63 29.32
CA GLY A 154 -10.90 -4.42 28.18
C GLY A 154 -10.99 -3.04 27.56
N LYS A 155 -10.19 -2.87 26.48
CA LYS A 155 -10.11 -1.63 25.72
C LYS A 155 -11.41 -1.35 24.97
N LEU A 156 -11.90 -0.12 25.03
CA LEU A 156 -13.09 0.33 24.32
C LEU A 156 -12.82 0.57 22.82
N LEU A 157 -11.62 1.06 22.49
CA LEU A 157 -11.20 1.37 21.14
C LEU A 157 -9.99 0.51 20.74
N GLN A 158 -10.07 -0.13 19.58
CA GLN A 158 -8.96 -0.87 18.97
C GLN A 158 -8.28 0.04 17.96
N ILE A 159 -6.98 0.24 18.05
CA ILE A 159 -6.24 1.21 17.25
C ILE A 159 -5.27 0.45 16.36
N ILE A 160 -5.44 0.60 15.04
CA ILE A 160 -4.57 0.03 14.03
C ILE A 160 -3.75 1.17 13.41
N LEU A 161 -2.43 1.12 13.57
CA LEU A 161 -1.51 2.02 12.92
C LEU A 161 -0.86 1.29 11.75
N ALA A 162 -1.15 1.72 10.53
CA ALA A 162 -0.52 1.19 9.34
C ALA A 162 0.48 2.20 8.78
N GLY A 163 1.64 1.73 8.33
CA GLY A 163 2.67 2.64 7.81
C GLY A 163 3.85 1.93 7.18
N GLN A 164 4.80 2.75 6.74
CA GLN A 164 6.07 2.29 6.19
C GLN A 164 7.03 1.91 7.34
N PRO A 165 8.18 1.26 7.06
CA PRO A 165 9.14 0.86 8.11
C PRO A 165 9.64 2.03 8.99
N GLU A 166 9.49 3.27 8.49
CA GLU A 166 9.70 4.49 9.26
C GLU A 166 8.82 4.58 10.50
N LEU A 167 7.60 4.01 10.44
CA LEU A 167 6.71 3.92 11.60
C LEU A 167 7.35 3.09 12.70
N ASP A 168 7.91 1.92 12.37
CA ASP A 168 8.59 1.07 13.36
C ASP A 168 9.79 1.78 13.96
N ARG A 169 10.63 2.42 13.12
CA ARG A 169 11.78 3.22 13.58
C ARG A 169 11.35 4.36 14.51
N LYS A 170 10.24 5.04 14.16
CA LYS A 170 9.66 6.11 14.97
C LYS A 170 9.18 5.57 16.32
N LEU A 171 8.41 4.49 16.34
CA LEU A 171 7.90 3.88 17.56
C LEU A 171 9.02 3.30 18.45
N ASP A 172 10.16 2.94 17.87
CA ASP A 172 11.32 2.43 18.62
C ASP A 172 12.18 3.53 19.25
N ALA A 173 12.00 4.79 18.83
CA ALA A 173 12.71 5.91 19.42
C ALA A 173 12.29 6.15 20.89
N PRO A 174 13.22 6.67 21.74
CA PRO A 174 12.98 6.86 23.17
C PRO A 174 11.74 7.70 23.49
N ASP A 175 11.46 8.71 22.69
CA ASP A 175 10.32 9.62 22.89
C ASP A 175 8.96 8.90 22.77
N TYR A 176 8.91 7.80 22.01
CA TYR A 176 7.68 7.02 21.80
C TYR A 176 7.59 5.78 22.71
N ARG A 177 8.45 5.63 23.69
CA ARG A 177 8.51 4.46 24.58
C ARG A 177 7.14 4.10 25.19
N GLN A 178 6.34 5.08 25.58
CA GLN A 178 5.04 4.84 26.19
C GLN A 178 4.02 4.28 25.19
N LEU A 179 4.05 4.74 23.94
CA LEU A 179 3.20 4.20 22.86
C LEU A 179 3.67 2.79 22.48
N LYS A 180 4.98 2.61 22.31
CA LYS A 180 5.60 1.30 22.01
C LYS A 180 5.16 0.21 23.00
N GLN A 181 5.12 0.52 24.29
CA GLN A 181 4.73 -0.43 25.34
C GLN A 181 3.24 -0.85 25.26
N ARG A 182 2.42 -0.11 24.53
CA ARG A 182 1.00 -0.42 24.33
C ARG A 182 0.72 -1.26 23.10
N VAL A 183 1.68 -1.37 22.19
CA VAL A 183 1.54 -2.18 20.98
C VAL A 183 1.50 -3.66 21.38
N ALA A 184 0.34 -4.27 21.21
CA ALA A 184 0.10 -5.67 21.55
C ALA A 184 0.47 -6.62 20.39
N LEU A 185 0.30 -6.16 19.15
CA LEU A 185 0.58 -6.96 17.95
C LEU A 185 1.33 -6.12 16.93
N ARG A 186 2.34 -6.71 16.29
CA ARG A 186 3.05 -6.14 15.14
C ARG A 186 2.97 -7.12 13.98
N CYS A 187 2.57 -6.62 12.83
CA CYS A 187 2.50 -7.34 11.57
C CYS A 187 3.39 -6.62 10.57
N SER A 188 4.25 -7.35 9.87
CA SER A 188 5.13 -6.75 8.87
C SER A 188 4.92 -7.44 7.53
N LEU A 189 4.78 -6.64 6.46
CA LEU A 189 4.70 -7.13 5.10
C LEU A 189 6.03 -6.85 4.39
N TYR A 190 6.56 -7.88 3.77
CA TYR A 190 7.81 -7.83 3.03
C TYR A 190 7.55 -8.05 1.53
N PRO A 191 8.44 -7.62 0.65
CA PRO A 191 8.41 -8.01 -0.74
C PRO A 191 8.33 -9.54 -0.91
N PHE A 192 7.69 -9.98 -1.97
CA PHE A 192 7.59 -11.41 -2.31
C PHE A 192 8.95 -12.01 -2.62
N LYS A 193 9.10 -13.28 -2.28
CA LYS A 193 10.19 -14.12 -2.80
C LYS A 193 9.91 -14.44 -4.28
N GLU A 194 10.88 -15.04 -4.96
CA GLU A 194 10.75 -15.35 -6.38
C GLU A 194 9.58 -16.30 -6.65
N ASP A 195 9.46 -17.37 -5.89
CA ASP A 195 8.34 -18.32 -5.97
C ASP A 195 6.99 -17.66 -5.73
N GLU A 196 6.89 -16.81 -4.71
CA GLU A 196 5.69 -16.03 -4.43
C GLU A 196 5.35 -15.03 -5.54
N THR A 197 6.37 -14.40 -6.16
CA THR A 197 6.17 -13.49 -7.30
C THR A 197 5.57 -14.21 -8.49
N ILE A 198 6.11 -15.38 -8.83
CA ILE A 198 5.63 -16.21 -9.94
C ILE A 198 4.18 -16.64 -9.68
N GLU A 199 3.90 -17.14 -8.49
CA GLU A 199 2.56 -17.57 -8.10
C GLU A 199 1.57 -16.39 -8.04
N TYR A 200 2.01 -15.22 -7.58
CA TYR A 200 1.23 -13.98 -7.60
C TYR A 200 0.79 -13.60 -9.00
N ILE A 201 1.72 -13.58 -9.97
CA ILE A 201 1.42 -13.24 -11.36
C ILE A 201 0.42 -14.25 -11.94
N HIS A 202 0.65 -15.54 -11.75
CA HIS A 202 -0.26 -16.60 -12.21
C HIS A 202 -1.65 -16.48 -11.58
N THR A 203 -1.73 -16.22 -10.28
CA THR A 203 -3.01 -16.05 -9.57
C THR A 203 -3.81 -14.88 -10.13
N ARG A 204 -3.16 -13.76 -10.42
CA ARG A 204 -3.83 -12.58 -11.00
C ARG A 204 -4.33 -12.84 -12.41
N LEU A 205 -3.54 -13.47 -13.26
CA LEU A 205 -3.96 -13.88 -14.61
C LEU A 205 -5.12 -14.85 -14.57
N ALA A 206 -5.08 -15.85 -13.71
CA ALA A 206 -6.16 -16.83 -13.54
C ALA A 206 -7.46 -16.17 -13.07
N LYS A 207 -7.40 -15.28 -12.06
CA LYS A 207 -8.56 -14.52 -11.59
C LYS A 207 -9.14 -13.61 -12.68
N ALA A 208 -8.31 -13.01 -13.51
CA ALA A 208 -8.74 -12.23 -14.67
C ALA A 208 -9.35 -13.09 -15.78
N GLY A 209 -9.36 -14.43 -15.65
CA GLY A 209 -10.01 -15.36 -16.55
C GLY A 209 -9.08 -15.99 -17.58
N MET A 210 -7.77 -15.83 -17.47
CA MET A 210 -6.81 -16.49 -18.34
C MET A 210 -6.80 -17.99 -18.06
N LYS A 211 -7.01 -18.81 -19.10
CA LYS A 211 -7.03 -20.28 -18.99
C LYS A 211 -5.65 -20.89 -19.17
N GLU A 212 -4.83 -20.33 -20.06
CA GLU A 212 -3.48 -20.78 -20.38
C GLU A 212 -2.49 -19.66 -19.98
N GLN A 213 -1.55 -19.97 -19.11
CA GLN A 213 -0.60 -18.99 -18.56
C GLN A 213 0.65 -18.85 -19.46
N THR A 214 0.42 -18.51 -20.73
CA THR A 214 1.49 -18.49 -21.75
C THR A 214 2.09 -17.12 -22.01
N VAL A 215 1.55 -16.05 -21.39
CA VAL A 215 2.00 -14.68 -21.68
C VAL A 215 3.43 -14.46 -21.19
N PHE A 216 3.75 -14.93 -19.99
CA PHE A 216 5.08 -14.76 -19.39
C PHE A 216 5.82 -16.10 -19.33
N PRO A 217 6.85 -16.31 -20.16
CA PRO A 217 7.74 -17.48 -20.05
C PRO A 217 8.43 -17.55 -18.67
N PRO A 218 8.84 -18.74 -18.21
CA PRO A 218 9.47 -18.92 -16.89
C PRO A 218 10.69 -18.02 -16.66
N GLU A 219 11.55 -17.89 -17.67
CA GLU A 219 12.76 -17.05 -17.60
C GLU A 219 12.38 -15.57 -17.41
N LEU A 220 11.28 -15.13 -18.03
CA LEU A 220 10.79 -13.76 -17.91
C LEU A 220 10.19 -13.51 -16.52
N LEU A 221 9.52 -14.49 -15.93
CA LEU A 221 8.96 -14.38 -14.59
C LEU A 221 10.06 -14.19 -13.53
N SER A 222 11.16 -14.94 -13.63
CA SER A 222 12.32 -14.77 -12.74
C SER A 222 12.96 -13.40 -12.92
N GLU A 223 13.08 -12.93 -14.16
CA GLU A 223 13.64 -11.60 -14.42
C GLU A 223 12.71 -10.46 -13.96
N ILE A 224 11.38 -10.63 -14.09
CA ILE A 224 10.40 -9.71 -13.50
C ILE A 224 10.59 -9.62 -11.98
N HIS A 225 10.72 -10.75 -11.28
CA HIS A 225 11.02 -10.74 -9.86
C HIS A 225 12.30 -9.95 -9.56
N TYR A 226 13.37 -10.24 -10.26
CA TYR A 226 14.66 -9.59 -10.05
C TYR A 226 14.59 -8.06 -10.22
N ARG A 227 13.93 -7.57 -11.27
CA ARG A 227 13.81 -6.13 -11.57
C ARG A 227 12.81 -5.41 -10.68
N THR A 228 11.78 -6.09 -10.21
CA THR A 228 10.75 -5.51 -9.33
C THR A 228 11.07 -5.68 -7.86
N GLN A 229 12.12 -6.42 -7.52
CA GLN A 229 12.51 -6.77 -6.15
C GLN A 229 11.35 -7.41 -5.36
N GLY A 230 10.44 -8.10 -6.06
CA GLY A 230 9.29 -8.74 -5.45
C GLY A 230 8.21 -7.78 -4.89
N ILE A 231 8.24 -6.50 -5.22
CA ILE A 231 7.27 -5.51 -4.72
C ILE A 231 5.97 -5.59 -5.53
N PRO A 232 4.83 -5.99 -4.95
CA PRO A 232 3.57 -6.25 -5.67
C PRO A 232 3.12 -5.11 -6.58
N ARG A 233 3.21 -3.87 -6.12
CA ARG A 233 2.82 -2.70 -6.91
C ARG A 233 3.70 -2.52 -8.14
N VAL A 234 4.99 -2.79 -8.01
CA VAL A 234 5.96 -2.69 -9.11
C VAL A 234 5.75 -3.86 -10.08
N ILE A 235 5.50 -5.08 -9.56
CA ILE A 235 5.14 -6.24 -10.38
C ILE A 235 3.92 -5.93 -11.24
N ASN A 236 2.87 -5.36 -10.64
CA ASN A 236 1.67 -4.99 -11.39
C ASN A 236 1.98 -3.98 -12.51
N ALA A 237 2.73 -2.91 -12.19
CA ALA A 237 3.07 -1.90 -13.18
C ALA A 237 3.89 -2.49 -14.34
N VAL A 238 4.85 -3.36 -14.05
CA VAL A 238 5.68 -4.02 -15.07
C VAL A 238 4.84 -4.98 -15.91
N CYS A 239 4.08 -5.87 -15.28
CA CYS A 239 3.28 -6.86 -15.99
C CYS A 239 2.20 -6.23 -16.86
N ASP A 240 1.54 -5.17 -16.38
CA ASP A 240 0.53 -4.43 -17.15
C ASP A 240 1.12 -3.80 -18.41
N ASN A 241 2.26 -3.11 -18.28
CA ASN A 241 2.94 -2.48 -19.41
C ASN A 241 3.54 -3.52 -20.38
N VAL A 242 4.14 -4.60 -19.87
CA VAL A 242 4.64 -5.69 -20.75
C VAL A 242 3.51 -6.33 -21.55
N MET A 243 2.32 -6.54 -20.94
CA MET A 243 1.15 -7.01 -21.69
C MET A 243 0.66 -5.98 -22.72
N LEU A 244 0.74 -4.69 -22.40
CA LEU A 244 0.39 -3.64 -23.36
C LEU A 244 1.35 -3.59 -24.53
N THR A 245 2.66 -3.70 -24.32
CA THR A 245 3.69 -3.78 -25.37
C THR A 245 3.50 -5.03 -26.24
N ALA A 246 3.23 -6.20 -25.62
CA ALA A 246 2.95 -7.43 -26.33
C ALA A 246 1.68 -7.30 -27.20
N PHE A 247 0.65 -6.65 -26.71
CA PHE A 247 -0.57 -6.34 -27.48
C PHE A 247 -0.27 -5.42 -28.67
N ALA A 248 0.52 -4.36 -28.46
CA ALA A 248 0.89 -3.42 -29.51
C ALA A 248 1.74 -4.10 -30.62
N SER A 249 2.51 -5.10 -30.25
CA SER A 249 3.32 -5.94 -31.17
C SER A 249 2.56 -7.14 -31.73
N GLU A 250 1.24 -7.24 -31.48
CA GLU A 250 0.37 -8.35 -31.91
C GLU A 250 0.87 -9.75 -31.52
N THR A 251 1.62 -9.86 -30.41
CA THR A 251 2.15 -11.13 -29.90
C THR A 251 1.50 -11.50 -28.56
N LYS A 252 1.21 -12.79 -28.36
CA LYS A 252 0.62 -13.30 -27.11
C LYS A 252 1.65 -13.71 -26.06
N VAL A 253 2.93 -13.76 -26.44
CA VAL A 253 4.02 -14.15 -25.56
C VAL A 253 4.96 -12.96 -25.39
N ALA A 254 5.19 -12.57 -24.18
CA ALA A 254 6.11 -11.49 -23.83
C ALA A 254 7.57 -11.95 -23.96
N THR A 255 8.45 -11.02 -24.35
CA THR A 255 9.87 -11.27 -24.55
C THR A 255 10.73 -10.46 -23.57
N MET A 256 12.01 -10.80 -23.49
CA MET A 256 12.95 -10.05 -22.67
C MET A 256 13.09 -8.60 -23.15
N ASP A 257 13.04 -8.36 -24.48
CA ASP A 257 13.12 -7.02 -25.06
C ASP A 257 11.96 -6.13 -24.59
N PHE A 258 10.74 -6.68 -24.47
CA PHE A 258 9.60 -5.93 -23.91
C PHE A 258 9.80 -5.56 -22.45
N LEU A 259 10.38 -6.47 -21.67
CA LEU A 259 10.71 -6.18 -20.29
C LEU A 259 11.80 -5.10 -20.16
N ASP A 260 12.81 -5.14 -21.05
CA ASP A 260 13.88 -4.14 -21.11
C ASP A 260 13.32 -2.75 -21.43
N GLU A 261 12.45 -2.64 -22.45
CA GLU A 261 11.76 -1.42 -22.83
C GLU A 261 10.95 -0.88 -21.64
N VAL A 262 10.04 -1.70 -21.11
CA VAL A 262 9.13 -1.29 -20.02
C VAL A 262 9.87 -0.86 -18.76
N THR A 263 10.88 -1.60 -18.33
CA THR A 263 11.64 -1.25 -17.13
C THR A 263 12.49 -0.01 -17.32
N THR A 264 12.89 0.28 -18.56
CA THR A 264 13.58 1.53 -18.92
C THR A 264 12.61 2.71 -18.87
N ASP A 265 11.43 2.58 -19.45
CA ASP A 265 10.40 3.63 -19.48
C ASP A 265 9.87 3.95 -18.08
N LEU A 266 9.67 2.92 -17.26
CA LEU A 266 9.29 3.06 -15.85
C LEU A 266 10.44 3.57 -14.97
N ARG A 267 11.66 3.72 -15.52
CA ARG A 267 12.87 4.16 -14.81
C ARG A 267 13.14 3.35 -13.55
N LEU A 268 12.87 2.05 -13.60
CA LEU A 268 13.10 1.20 -12.44
C LEU A 268 14.60 1.07 -12.14
N GLU A 269 14.92 1.03 -10.87
CA GLU A 269 16.26 0.77 -10.37
C GLU A 269 16.29 -0.64 -9.76
N TRP A 270 17.24 -1.46 -10.18
CA TRP A 270 17.46 -2.80 -9.62
C TRP A 270 18.97 -3.11 -9.56
N PRO A 271 19.42 -4.05 -8.72
CA PRO A 271 20.82 -4.45 -8.69
C PRO A 271 21.31 -4.88 -10.06
N GLY A 272 22.40 -4.29 -10.54
CA GLY A 272 22.96 -4.59 -11.87
C GLY A 272 22.44 -3.75 -13.04
N ARG A 273 21.44 -2.87 -12.84
CA ARG A 273 21.06 -1.91 -13.88
C ARG A 273 22.23 -0.99 -14.22
N ARG A 274 22.59 -0.92 -15.51
CA ARG A 274 23.52 0.13 -15.97
C ARG A 274 22.80 1.47 -15.94
N PRO A 275 23.44 2.57 -15.48
CA PRO A 275 22.81 3.88 -15.47
C PRO A 275 22.36 4.27 -16.89
N TYR A 276 21.13 4.73 -17.01
CA TYR A 276 20.56 5.23 -18.25
C TYR A 276 21.43 6.37 -18.77
N ARG A 277 22.02 6.19 -19.97
CA ARG A 277 22.63 7.27 -20.73
C ARG A 277 21.60 7.75 -21.74
N PRO A 278 21.04 8.97 -21.61
CA PRO A 278 20.19 9.50 -22.65
C PRO A 278 20.98 9.53 -23.96
N HIS A 279 20.39 9.00 -25.04
CA HIS A 279 20.93 9.15 -26.37
C HIS A 279 20.95 10.65 -26.71
N THR A 280 22.14 11.25 -26.65
CA THR A 280 22.41 12.59 -27.22
C THR A 280 22.70 12.38 -28.70
N ASP A 281 21.71 11.96 -29.48
CA ASP A 281 21.78 12.02 -30.93
C ASP A 281 21.03 13.28 -31.41
N PHE A 282 21.64 14.42 -31.18
CA PHE A 282 21.54 15.56 -32.06
C PHE A 282 22.95 15.83 -32.56
N SER A 283 23.35 15.12 -33.60
CA SER A 283 24.47 15.53 -34.41
C SER A 283 24.04 16.77 -35.17
N ASP A 284 24.44 17.94 -34.70
CA ASP A 284 24.42 19.16 -35.45
C ASP A 284 25.29 19.03 -36.69
N GLY A 285 24.67 18.58 -37.79
CA GLY A 285 25.20 18.71 -39.13
C GLY A 285 25.00 20.12 -39.65
N ALA A 286 25.72 21.08 -39.10
CA ALA A 286 25.82 22.40 -39.70
C ALA A 286 27.28 22.62 -40.14
N GLY A 287 27.57 22.25 -41.39
CA GLY A 287 28.79 22.64 -42.04
C GLY A 287 28.79 24.14 -42.26
N HIS A 288 29.56 24.86 -41.51
CA HIS A 288 29.90 26.25 -41.83
C HIS A 288 30.95 26.27 -42.94
N HIS A 289 30.51 26.53 -44.17
CA HIS A 289 31.38 27.03 -45.23
C HIS A 289 31.72 28.51 -44.92
N GLU A 290 32.95 28.76 -44.47
CA GLU A 290 33.54 30.11 -44.51
C GLU A 290 33.97 30.45 -45.93
N PRO A 291 33.59 31.63 -46.47
CA PRO A 291 34.14 32.15 -47.73
C PRO A 291 35.51 32.79 -47.48
N GLN A 292 36.54 32.22 -48.10
CA GLN A 292 37.86 32.85 -48.16
C GLN A 292 37.79 34.18 -48.98
N TYR A 293 37.95 35.28 -48.32
CA TYR A 293 38.28 36.56 -48.99
C TYR A 293 39.80 36.65 -49.14
N SER A 294 40.25 36.55 -50.38
CA SER A 294 41.61 36.88 -50.81
C SER A 294 41.81 38.39 -50.75
N ARG A 295 42.73 38.85 -49.94
CA ARG A 295 43.30 40.19 -50.02
C ARG A 295 44.42 40.19 -51.05
N GLY A 296 44.21 40.84 -52.22
CA GLY A 296 45.24 41.28 -53.12
C GLY A 296 45.47 42.77 -52.91
N LYS A 297 46.76 43.11 -52.73
CA LYS A 297 47.44 44.37 -52.70
C LYS A 297 47.00 45.40 -51.71
#